data_1d23c87d444f4ed5870e304c4bc5f139
#
_entry.id   1d23c87d444f4ed5870e304c4bc5f139
#
_cell.length_a   1.000
_cell.length_b   1.000
_cell.length_c   1.000
_cell.angle_alpha   90.00
_cell.angle_beta   90.00
_cell.angle_gamma   90.00
#
_symmetry.space_group_name_H-M   'P 1'
#
loop_
_entity.id
_entity.type
_entity.pdbx_description
1 polymer ?
#
loop_
_entity_poly.entity_id
_entity_poly.type
_entity_poly.pdbx_seq_one_letter_code
_entity_poly.pdbx_strand_id
1 'polypeptide(L)'
;MKLATATMFVVIASAAMTTGAFASPEKGLEIAIEADSRDKGFGDSTAQITMILMDKYGQSTERAIRNRTFEGDNEGDKSLVIFDSPGDVRGTAFLSHTKKADSDDQWLYLPALKRVKRIASSNKAGPFMGSEFSYEDIASQEVEKYTYNYLRDEELNGLDCFVVEYDPVDRKSGYKRQIVWMDKAEYRVHK
;
A
#
# COMPACT_ATOMS: atom_id res chain seq x y z
N MET A 1 -16.35 70.84 39.82
CA MET A 1 -17.12 69.73 39.22
C MET A 1 -16.24 69.06 38.17
N LYS A 2 -15.58 67.91 38.55
CA LYS A 2 -14.67 67.20 37.64
C LYS A 2 -15.41 65.98 37.08
N LEU A 3 -15.63 65.92 35.78
CA LEU A 3 -16.14 64.73 35.10
C LEU A 3 -15.01 63.70 34.95
N ALA A 4 -15.24 62.50 35.40
CA ALA A 4 -14.36 61.37 35.18
C ALA A 4 -14.92 60.56 33.98
N THR A 5 -14.15 60.50 32.92
CA THR A 5 -14.43 59.68 31.72
C THR A 5 -13.91 58.26 31.97
N ALA A 6 -14.82 57.30 32.05
CA ALA A 6 -14.45 55.88 32.18
C ALA A 6 -14.28 55.28 30.79
N THR A 7 -13.08 54.83 30.45
CA THR A 7 -12.77 54.13 29.22
C THR A 7 -12.96 52.63 29.43
N MET A 8 -13.95 52.05 28.73
CA MET A 8 -14.28 50.64 28.79
C MET A 8 -13.40 49.88 27.74
N PHE A 9 -12.48 49.07 28.18
CA PHE A 9 -11.70 48.14 27.33
C PHE A 9 -12.53 46.89 27.07
N VAL A 10 -12.95 46.70 25.83
CA VAL A 10 -13.53 45.42 25.37
C VAL A 10 -12.39 44.51 24.95
N VAL A 11 -12.11 43.47 25.72
CA VAL A 11 -11.19 42.39 25.34
C VAL A 11 -11.95 41.39 24.49
N ILE A 12 -11.71 41.39 23.18
CA ILE A 12 -12.21 40.35 22.27
C ILE A 12 -11.28 39.14 22.43
N ALA A 13 -11.71 38.12 23.14
CA ALA A 13 -11.04 36.82 23.19
C ALA A 13 -11.32 36.06 21.90
N SER A 14 -10.34 36.05 21.00
CA SER A 14 -10.37 35.21 19.82
C SER A 14 -10.18 33.76 20.25
N ALA A 15 -11.26 32.99 20.31
CA ALA A 15 -11.18 31.53 20.47
C ALA A 15 -10.62 30.95 19.18
N ALA A 16 -9.34 30.55 19.18
CA ALA A 16 -8.77 29.72 18.13
C ALA A 16 -9.48 28.35 18.20
N MET A 17 -10.43 28.11 17.29
CA MET A 17 -10.98 26.77 17.07
C MET A 17 -9.87 25.93 16.46
N THR A 18 -9.21 25.12 17.29
CA THR A 18 -8.43 23.99 16.79
C THR A 18 -9.41 23.01 16.18
N THR A 19 -9.53 23.02 14.85
CA THR A 19 -10.20 21.96 14.11
C THR A 19 -9.38 20.68 14.33
N GLY A 20 -9.76 19.90 15.31
CA GLY A 20 -9.27 18.54 15.45
C GLY A 20 -9.60 17.82 14.14
N ALA A 21 -8.58 17.25 13.50
CA ALA A 21 -8.80 16.40 12.33
C ALA A 21 -9.61 15.20 12.81
N PHE A 22 -10.90 15.20 12.52
CA PHE A 22 -11.73 14.02 12.73
C PHE A 22 -11.40 13.03 11.62
N ALA A 23 -11.22 11.76 12.03
CA ALA A 23 -11.13 10.65 11.11
C ALA A 23 -12.34 10.70 10.15
N SER A 24 -12.09 10.60 8.84
CA SER A 24 -13.13 10.67 7.80
C SER A 24 -13.01 9.52 6.83
N PRO A 25 -13.93 8.55 6.90
CA PRO A 25 -13.99 7.45 5.95
C PRO A 25 -14.21 7.92 4.51
N GLU A 26 -15.08 8.90 4.30
CA GLU A 26 -15.39 9.44 2.98
C GLU A 26 -14.15 10.05 2.31
N LYS A 27 -13.42 10.90 3.04
CA LYS A 27 -12.17 11.50 2.56
C LYS A 27 -11.09 10.43 2.33
N GLY A 28 -11.02 9.41 3.19
CA GLY A 28 -10.08 8.29 3.02
C GLY A 28 -10.33 7.53 1.73
N LEU A 29 -11.59 7.24 1.43
CA LEU A 29 -12.00 6.57 0.19
C LEU A 29 -11.74 7.46 -1.04
N GLU A 30 -12.06 8.75 -0.99
CA GLU A 30 -11.76 9.69 -2.08
C GLU A 30 -10.27 9.73 -2.43
N ILE A 31 -9.39 9.76 -1.41
CA ILE A 31 -7.93 9.71 -1.59
C ILE A 31 -7.51 8.39 -2.26
N ALA A 32 -8.05 7.26 -1.83
CA ALA A 32 -7.72 5.97 -2.41
C ALA A 32 -8.19 5.83 -3.86
N ILE A 33 -9.39 6.31 -4.20
CA ILE A 33 -9.91 6.33 -5.57
C ILE A 33 -9.06 7.22 -6.47
N GLU A 34 -8.65 8.39 -6.00
CA GLU A 34 -7.80 9.29 -6.77
C GLU A 34 -6.42 8.67 -7.02
N ALA A 35 -5.82 8.03 -6.00
CA ALA A 35 -4.55 7.32 -6.15
C ALA A 35 -4.64 6.20 -7.19
N ASP A 36 -5.67 5.35 -7.11
CA ASP A 36 -5.95 4.28 -8.06
C ASP A 36 -6.17 4.82 -9.49
N SER A 37 -6.89 5.95 -9.60
CA SER A 37 -7.13 6.61 -10.90
C SER A 37 -5.85 7.09 -11.56
N ARG A 38 -4.87 7.57 -10.79
CA ARG A 38 -3.57 8.04 -11.30
C ARG A 38 -2.61 6.92 -11.68
N ASP A 39 -2.80 5.75 -11.11
CA ASP A 39 -1.99 4.56 -11.41
C ASP A 39 -2.54 3.78 -12.62
N LYS A 40 -3.62 4.23 -13.25
CA LYS A 40 -4.24 3.60 -14.43
C LYS A 40 -3.68 4.13 -15.74
N GLY A 41 -3.83 3.33 -16.80
CA GLY A 41 -3.47 3.70 -18.17
C GLY A 41 -2.02 3.41 -18.54
N PHE A 42 -1.30 2.62 -17.73
CA PHE A 42 0.07 2.21 -18.07
C PHE A 42 0.12 1.04 -19.07
N GLY A 43 -0.99 0.30 -19.26
CA GLY A 43 -1.13 -0.83 -20.19
C GLY A 43 -0.32 -2.05 -19.75
N ASP A 44 1.00 -1.99 -19.90
CA ASP A 44 1.92 -3.00 -19.39
C ASP A 44 3.22 -2.37 -18.88
N SER A 45 3.83 -3.02 -17.91
CA SER A 45 5.09 -2.56 -17.32
C SER A 45 6.07 -3.71 -17.12
N THR A 46 7.36 -3.37 -17.13
CA THR A 46 8.43 -4.30 -16.78
C THR A 46 9.39 -3.61 -15.80
N ALA A 47 9.68 -4.28 -14.69
CA ALA A 47 10.63 -3.79 -13.69
C ALA A 47 11.72 -4.84 -13.42
N GLN A 48 12.93 -4.36 -13.13
CA GLN A 48 14.00 -5.15 -12.53
C GLN A 48 14.12 -4.76 -11.07
N ILE A 49 14.08 -5.74 -10.19
CA ILE A 49 14.03 -5.56 -8.75
C ILE A 49 15.17 -6.34 -8.12
N THR A 50 15.90 -5.72 -7.20
CA THR A 50 16.82 -6.41 -6.30
C THR A 50 16.18 -6.54 -4.94
N MET A 51 15.92 -7.77 -4.51
CA MET A 51 15.43 -8.08 -3.18
C MET A 51 16.62 -8.47 -2.29
N ILE A 52 16.83 -7.75 -1.21
CA ILE A 52 17.89 -8.02 -0.24
C ILE A 52 17.24 -8.65 0.99
N LEU A 53 17.56 -9.90 1.26
CA LEU A 53 17.17 -10.61 2.48
C LEU A 53 18.31 -10.48 3.48
N MET A 54 17.99 -9.98 4.67
CA MET A 54 18.96 -9.83 5.76
C MET A 54 18.53 -10.68 6.95
N ASP A 55 19.44 -11.48 7.48
CA ASP A 55 19.20 -12.24 8.69
C ASP A 55 19.46 -11.40 9.96
N LYS A 56 19.10 -11.95 11.12
CA LYS A 56 19.31 -11.28 12.41
C LYS A 56 20.78 -11.04 12.79
N TYR A 57 21.72 -11.62 12.06
CA TYR A 57 23.16 -11.43 12.26
C TYR A 57 23.76 -10.44 11.25
N GLY A 58 22.94 -9.84 10.37
CA GLY A 58 23.35 -8.90 9.36
C GLY A 58 23.93 -9.53 8.09
N GLN A 59 23.82 -10.86 7.92
CA GLN A 59 24.16 -11.52 6.66
C GLN A 59 23.08 -11.26 5.64
N SER A 60 23.48 -10.87 4.43
CA SER A 60 22.53 -10.57 3.36
C SER A 60 22.66 -11.52 2.19
N THR A 61 21.53 -11.77 1.53
CA THR A 61 21.45 -12.49 0.26
C THR A 61 20.65 -11.64 -0.71
N GLU A 62 21.20 -11.43 -1.91
CA GLU A 62 20.53 -10.68 -2.97
C GLU A 62 19.84 -11.62 -3.94
N ARG A 63 18.63 -11.22 -4.37
CA ARG A 63 17.85 -11.89 -5.41
C ARG A 63 17.54 -10.90 -6.52
N ALA A 64 17.97 -11.22 -7.74
CA ALA A 64 17.57 -10.48 -8.92
C ALA A 64 16.22 -11.01 -9.42
N ILE A 65 15.30 -10.10 -9.64
CA ILE A 65 13.89 -10.40 -9.95
C ILE A 65 13.49 -9.54 -11.16
N ARG A 66 12.78 -10.15 -12.10
CA ARG A 66 12.02 -9.43 -13.13
C ARG A 66 10.55 -9.49 -12.80
N ASN A 67 9.89 -8.34 -12.82
CA ASN A 67 8.45 -8.24 -12.73
C ASN A 67 7.87 -7.76 -14.06
N ARG A 68 6.77 -8.36 -14.49
CA ARG A 68 5.93 -7.88 -15.59
C ARG A 68 4.51 -7.77 -15.09
N THR A 69 3.91 -6.61 -15.31
CA THR A 69 2.52 -6.35 -14.95
C THR A 69 1.76 -5.98 -16.22
N PHE A 70 0.63 -6.60 -16.40
CA PHE A 70 -0.35 -6.27 -17.42
C PHE A 70 -1.57 -5.67 -16.72
N GLU A 71 -1.92 -4.44 -17.11
CA GLU A 71 -3.09 -3.75 -16.59
C GLU A 71 -4.37 -4.44 -17.06
N GLY A 72 -5.25 -4.73 -16.11
CA GLY A 72 -6.53 -5.36 -16.38
C GLY A 72 -7.68 -4.37 -16.38
N ASP A 73 -8.41 -4.23 -17.49
CA ASP A 73 -9.47 -3.25 -17.66
C ASP A 73 -10.61 -3.36 -16.63
N ASN A 74 -11.02 -4.59 -16.28
CA ASN A 74 -12.23 -4.80 -15.45
C ASN A 74 -12.05 -5.76 -14.27
N GLU A 75 -11.02 -6.59 -14.29
CA GLU A 75 -10.85 -7.71 -13.34
C GLU A 75 -9.69 -7.52 -12.35
N GLY A 76 -8.92 -6.44 -12.50
CA GLY A 76 -7.64 -6.23 -11.80
C GLY A 76 -6.45 -6.75 -12.61
N ASP A 77 -5.26 -6.43 -12.15
CA ASP A 77 -4.01 -6.64 -12.87
C ASP A 77 -3.53 -8.09 -12.86
N LYS A 78 -2.67 -8.41 -13.83
CA LYS A 78 -1.94 -9.67 -13.87
C LYS A 78 -0.46 -9.40 -13.75
N SER A 79 0.20 -10.00 -12.77
CA SER A 79 1.63 -9.82 -12.56
C SER A 79 2.38 -11.15 -12.59
N LEU A 80 3.57 -11.12 -13.20
CA LEU A 80 4.48 -12.26 -13.28
C LEU A 80 5.85 -11.87 -12.74
N VAL A 81 6.21 -12.41 -11.60
CA VAL A 81 7.50 -12.25 -10.92
C VAL A 81 8.38 -13.45 -11.25
N ILE A 82 9.58 -13.23 -11.77
CA ILE A 82 10.54 -14.29 -12.12
C ILE A 82 11.87 -14.02 -11.42
N PHE A 83 12.37 -15.02 -10.70
CA PHE A 83 13.69 -14.96 -10.06
C PHE A 83 14.80 -15.34 -11.05
N ASP A 84 15.76 -14.44 -11.25
CA ASP A 84 16.90 -14.65 -12.14
C ASP A 84 18.14 -15.14 -11.41
N SER A 85 18.27 -14.78 -10.13
CA SER A 85 19.36 -15.23 -9.24
C SER A 85 18.93 -15.18 -7.77
N PRO A 86 19.64 -15.85 -6.85
CA PRO A 86 20.72 -16.83 -7.07
C PRO A 86 20.23 -18.17 -7.63
N GLY A 87 21.16 -19.11 -7.80
CA GLY A 87 20.89 -20.40 -8.46
C GLY A 87 19.82 -21.27 -7.83
N ASP A 88 19.65 -21.19 -6.53
CA ASP A 88 18.66 -21.96 -5.74
C ASP A 88 17.21 -21.55 -6.00
N VAL A 89 16.98 -20.28 -6.37
CA VAL A 89 15.65 -19.74 -6.71
C VAL A 89 15.48 -19.43 -8.19
N ARG A 90 16.55 -19.53 -9.00
CA ARG A 90 16.51 -19.20 -10.42
C ARG A 90 15.43 -19.95 -11.15
N GLY A 91 14.63 -19.21 -11.95
CA GLY A 91 13.51 -19.73 -12.72
C GLY A 91 12.26 -20.00 -11.91
N THR A 92 12.27 -19.78 -10.60
CA THR A 92 11.03 -19.71 -9.81
C THR A 92 10.19 -18.55 -10.36
N ALA A 93 8.90 -18.81 -10.59
CA ALA A 93 7.99 -17.81 -11.10
C ALA A 93 6.72 -17.76 -10.26
N PHE A 94 6.25 -16.56 -9.97
CA PHE A 94 5.00 -16.31 -9.28
C PHE A 94 4.08 -15.52 -10.18
N LEU A 95 2.89 -16.06 -10.44
CA LEU A 95 1.83 -15.43 -11.22
C LEU A 95 0.69 -15.04 -10.29
N SER A 96 0.26 -13.79 -10.36
CA SER A 96 -0.95 -13.29 -9.69
C SER A 96 -1.93 -12.75 -10.71
N HIS A 97 -3.18 -13.17 -10.59
CA HIS A 97 -4.31 -12.51 -11.22
C HIS A 97 -5.11 -11.84 -10.09
N THR A 98 -4.93 -10.55 -9.97
CA THR A 98 -5.64 -9.74 -9.00
C THR A 98 -7.11 -9.63 -9.41
N LYS A 99 -8.00 -9.62 -8.43
CA LYS A 99 -9.44 -9.43 -8.62
C LYS A 99 -9.91 -8.29 -7.74
N LYS A 100 -10.77 -7.43 -8.26
CA LYS A 100 -11.23 -6.23 -7.53
C LYS A 100 -11.91 -6.56 -6.20
N ALA A 101 -12.89 -7.44 -6.20
CA ALA A 101 -13.68 -7.75 -5.01
C ALA A 101 -13.41 -9.15 -4.45
N ASP A 102 -13.01 -10.09 -5.30
CA ASP A 102 -12.78 -11.48 -4.92
C ASP A 102 -11.34 -11.73 -4.48
N SER A 103 -11.09 -12.93 -3.94
CA SER A 103 -9.74 -13.39 -3.66
C SER A 103 -8.95 -13.61 -4.95
N ASP A 104 -7.70 -13.16 -4.97
CA ASP A 104 -6.78 -13.31 -6.10
C ASP A 104 -6.52 -14.77 -6.43
N ASP A 105 -6.27 -15.04 -7.69
CA ASP A 105 -5.74 -16.31 -8.14
C ASP A 105 -4.22 -16.22 -8.25
N GLN A 106 -3.52 -17.03 -7.48
CA GLN A 106 -2.07 -16.97 -7.38
C GLN A 106 -1.43 -18.36 -7.56
N TRP A 107 -0.32 -18.42 -8.32
CA TRP A 107 0.41 -19.66 -8.61
C TRP A 107 1.90 -19.45 -8.48
N LEU A 108 2.56 -20.44 -7.89
CA LEU A 108 4.02 -20.50 -7.76
C LEU A 108 4.55 -21.68 -8.56
N TYR A 109 5.39 -21.40 -9.55
CA TYR A 109 6.15 -22.41 -10.28
C TYR A 109 7.50 -22.65 -9.58
N LEU A 110 7.81 -23.91 -9.28
CA LEU A 110 9.04 -24.33 -8.66
C LEU A 110 9.84 -25.19 -9.67
N PRO A 111 10.90 -24.66 -10.29
CA PRO A 111 11.65 -25.35 -11.34
C PRO A 111 12.32 -26.64 -10.85
N ALA A 112 12.83 -26.67 -9.63
CA ALA A 112 13.42 -27.88 -9.03
C ALA A 112 12.44 -29.05 -8.94
N LEU A 113 11.15 -28.78 -8.80
CA LEU A 113 10.08 -29.78 -8.72
C LEU A 113 9.33 -29.92 -10.06
N LYS A 114 9.60 -29.05 -11.04
CA LYS A 114 8.84 -28.91 -12.32
C LYS A 114 7.32 -28.85 -12.09
N ARG A 115 6.88 -28.14 -11.02
CA ARG A 115 5.50 -28.09 -10.57
C ARG A 115 5.01 -26.66 -10.41
N VAL A 116 3.76 -26.46 -10.79
CA VAL A 116 2.98 -25.27 -10.42
C VAL A 116 2.14 -25.60 -9.20
N LYS A 117 2.24 -24.77 -8.18
CA LYS A 117 1.43 -24.84 -6.96
C LYS A 117 0.50 -23.64 -6.90
N ARG A 118 -0.80 -23.87 -6.78
CA ARG A 118 -1.76 -22.78 -6.50
C ARG A 118 -1.61 -22.37 -5.03
N ILE A 119 -1.53 -21.07 -4.77
CA ILE A 119 -1.56 -20.49 -3.44
C ILE A 119 -3.03 -20.34 -3.04
N ALA A 120 -3.44 -21.01 -1.98
CA ALA A 120 -4.79 -20.87 -1.48
C ALA A 120 -4.98 -19.48 -0.87
N SER A 121 -6.15 -18.87 -1.01
CA SER A 121 -6.45 -17.56 -0.45
C SER A 121 -6.28 -17.49 1.08
N SER A 122 -6.40 -18.63 1.78
CA SER A 122 -6.09 -18.74 3.21
C SER A 122 -4.60 -18.63 3.55
N ASN A 123 -3.72 -18.78 2.56
CA ASN A 123 -2.27 -18.74 2.72
C ASN A 123 -1.63 -17.45 2.17
N LYS A 124 -2.44 -16.47 1.75
CA LYS A 124 -1.95 -15.21 1.20
C LYS A 124 -1.10 -14.40 2.19
N ALA A 125 -1.36 -14.55 3.48
CA ALA A 125 -0.58 -13.97 4.57
C ALA A 125 0.74 -14.71 4.88
N GLY A 126 1.03 -15.82 4.18
CA GLY A 126 2.28 -16.56 4.35
C GLY A 126 3.47 -15.83 3.71
N PRO A 127 4.71 -16.12 4.16
CA PRO A 127 5.91 -15.43 3.68
C PRO A 127 6.18 -15.75 2.21
N PHE A 128 6.38 -14.70 1.40
CA PHE A 128 6.72 -14.82 0.00
C PHE A 128 8.19 -15.22 -0.16
N MET A 129 8.42 -16.45 -0.61
CA MET A 129 9.75 -16.97 -0.88
C MET A 129 10.76 -16.82 0.29
N GLY A 130 10.26 -16.86 1.53
CA GLY A 130 11.09 -16.76 2.74
C GLY A 130 11.55 -15.32 3.06
N SER A 131 10.91 -14.32 2.50
CA SER A 131 11.07 -12.91 2.87
C SER A 131 10.05 -12.51 3.96
N GLU A 132 10.17 -11.29 4.46
CA GLU A 132 9.15 -10.66 5.33
C GLU A 132 7.90 -10.22 4.54
N PHE A 133 7.98 -10.14 3.20
CA PHE A 133 6.79 -9.93 2.38
C PHE A 133 5.88 -11.14 2.42
N SER A 134 4.59 -10.91 2.45
CA SER A 134 3.56 -11.93 2.25
C SER A 134 3.20 -12.09 0.76
N TYR A 135 2.48 -13.14 0.40
CA TYR A 135 1.95 -13.29 -0.97
C TYR A 135 0.95 -12.19 -1.33
N GLU A 136 0.25 -11.61 -0.35
CA GLU A 136 -0.69 -10.50 -0.59
C GLU A 136 0.04 -9.17 -0.88
N ASP A 137 1.28 -8.99 -0.40
CA ASP A 137 2.07 -7.78 -0.69
C ASP A 137 2.60 -7.74 -2.13
N ILE A 138 2.63 -8.88 -2.81
CA ILE A 138 3.13 -8.99 -4.19
C ILE A 138 2.01 -8.84 -5.22
N ALA A 139 0.76 -8.82 -4.80
CA ALA A 139 -0.39 -8.56 -5.65
C ALA A 139 -0.68 -7.06 -5.76
N SER A 140 -1.33 -6.65 -6.86
CA SER A 140 -1.84 -5.27 -6.99
C SER A 140 -2.89 -5.00 -5.92
N GLN A 141 -2.88 -3.80 -5.37
CA GLN A 141 -3.91 -3.35 -4.44
C GLN A 141 -5.10 -2.80 -5.22
N GLU A 142 -6.29 -3.23 -4.84
CA GLU A 142 -7.54 -2.76 -5.42
C GLU A 142 -8.34 -1.99 -4.37
N VAL A 143 -9.01 -0.92 -4.79
CA VAL A 143 -9.76 -0.05 -3.86
C VAL A 143 -10.82 -0.83 -3.08
N GLU A 144 -11.48 -1.77 -3.73
CA GLU A 144 -12.58 -2.55 -3.13
C GLU A 144 -12.14 -3.54 -2.04
N LYS A 145 -10.83 -3.79 -1.92
CA LYS A 145 -10.28 -4.73 -0.91
C LYS A 145 -10.11 -4.13 0.47
N TYR A 146 -10.31 -2.82 0.61
CA TYR A 146 -10.12 -2.12 1.88
C TYR A 146 -11.29 -1.20 2.20
N THR A 147 -11.47 -0.92 3.47
CA THR A 147 -12.15 0.27 3.94
C THR A 147 -11.10 1.29 4.35
N TYR A 148 -11.41 2.57 4.20
CA TYR A 148 -10.44 3.64 4.33
C TYR A 148 -10.86 4.61 5.41
N ASN A 149 -9.88 5.23 6.06
CA ASN A 149 -10.12 6.28 7.02
C ASN A 149 -8.99 7.32 6.96
N TYR A 150 -9.31 8.53 6.47
CA TYR A 150 -8.35 9.63 6.55
C TYR A 150 -8.14 10.02 8.00
N LEU A 151 -6.88 10.01 8.46
CA LEU A 151 -6.54 10.32 9.84
C LEU A 151 -6.13 11.78 10.01
N ARG A 152 -5.22 12.28 9.16
CA ARG A 152 -4.65 13.62 9.24
C ARG A 152 -3.75 13.94 8.05
N ASP A 153 -3.34 15.20 7.97
CA ASP A 153 -2.21 15.62 7.15
C ASP A 153 -0.92 15.57 8.01
N GLU A 154 0.20 15.19 7.40
CA GLU A 154 1.50 15.14 8.08
C GLU A 154 2.63 15.33 7.06
N GLU A 155 3.66 16.10 7.43
CA GLU A 155 4.86 16.21 6.61
C GLU A 155 5.77 14.99 6.86
N LEU A 156 6.18 14.33 5.79
CA LEU A 156 7.13 13.23 5.81
C LEU A 156 8.32 13.56 4.89
N ASN A 157 9.50 13.76 5.45
CA ASN A 157 10.74 14.06 4.69
C ASN A 157 10.59 15.24 3.70
N GLY A 158 9.86 16.29 4.09
CA GLY A 158 9.61 17.46 3.25
C GLY A 158 8.46 17.31 2.26
N LEU A 159 7.75 16.21 2.29
CA LEU A 159 6.53 15.97 1.48
C LEU A 159 5.29 16.17 2.32
N ASP A 160 4.35 16.97 1.84
CA ASP A 160 3.03 17.11 2.47
C ASP A 160 2.17 15.88 2.12
N CYS A 161 1.84 15.08 3.13
CA CYS A 161 1.19 13.78 2.96
C CYS A 161 -0.20 13.75 3.60
N PHE A 162 -1.09 12.98 2.99
CA PHE A 162 -2.23 12.38 3.67
C PHE A 162 -1.77 11.18 4.49
N VAL A 163 -2.25 11.04 5.71
CA VAL A 163 -2.12 9.82 6.51
C VAL A 163 -3.46 9.12 6.49
N VAL A 164 -3.49 7.94 5.88
CA VAL A 164 -4.72 7.16 5.66
C VAL A 164 -4.57 5.77 6.26
N GLU A 165 -5.58 5.33 6.98
CA GLU A 165 -5.71 3.97 7.48
C GLU A 165 -6.48 3.13 6.46
N TYR A 166 -5.97 1.94 6.16
CA TYR A 166 -6.52 0.93 5.27
C TYR A 166 -6.84 -0.30 6.09
N ASP A 167 -8.11 -0.66 6.20
CA ASP A 167 -8.56 -1.86 6.88
C ASP A 167 -8.98 -2.91 5.85
N PRO A 168 -8.28 -4.07 5.77
CA PRO A 168 -8.63 -5.13 4.82
C PRO A 168 -10.05 -5.67 5.04
N VAL A 169 -10.83 -5.78 3.98
CA VAL A 169 -12.17 -6.38 4.02
C VAL A 169 -12.08 -7.89 4.19
N ASP A 170 -11.04 -8.52 3.59
CA ASP A 170 -10.84 -9.97 3.70
C ASP A 170 -10.24 -10.34 5.07
N ARG A 171 -11.00 -11.08 5.85
CA ARG A 171 -10.57 -11.59 7.17
C ARG A 171 -9.38 -12.56 7.13
N LYS A 172 -8.98 -13.03 5.94
CA LYS A 172 -7.81 -13.89 5.74
C LYS A 172 -6.54 -13.10 5.50
N SER A 173 -6.61 -11.78 5.42
CA SER A 173 -5.43 -10.91 5.37
C SER A 173 -4.55 -11.11 6.60
N GLY A 174 -3.24 -11.03 6.43
CA GLY A 174 -2.27 -10.99 7.51
C GLY A 174 -2.30 -9.68 8.29
N TYR A 175 -2.87 -8.64 7.69
CA TYR A 175 -2.99 -7.31 8.28
C TYR A 175 -4.35 -7.14 8.95
N LYS A 176 -4.35 -6.52 10.12
CA LYS A 176 -5.57 -5.99 10.72
C LYS A 176 -5.89 -4.61 10.18
N ARG A 177 -4.84 -3.82 9.94
CA ARG A 177 -4.86 -2.49 9.34
C ARG A 177 -3.48 -2.13 8.84
N GLN A 178 -3.42 -1.19 7.92
CA GLN A 178 -2.19 -0.54 7.46
C GLN A 178 -2.38 0.98 7.61
N ILE A 179 -1.32 1.70 7.92
CA ILE A 179 -1.33 3.16 7.94
C ILE A 179 -0.31 3.62 6.94
N VAL A 180 -0.75 4.39 5.95
CA VAL A 180 0.09 4.85 4.86
C VAL A 180 0.25 6.36 4.86
N TRP A 181 1.42 6.82 4.46
CA TRP A 181 1.72 8.22 4.14
C TRP A 181 1.82 8.37 2.63
N MET A 182 0.86 9.08 2.07
CA MET A 182 0.72 9.29 0.64
C MET A 182 0.89 10.78 0.34
N ASP A 183 1.84 11.15 -0.54
CA ASP A 183 2.04 12.55 -0.87
C ASP A 183 0.85 13.14 -1.61
N LYS A 184 0.57 14.43 -1.35
CA LYS A 184 -0.59 15.12 -1.92
C LYS A 184 -0.41 15.56 -3.37
N ALA A 185 0.81 15.56 -3.88
CA ALA A 185 1.10 16.03 -5.23
C ALA A 185 0.86 14.92 -6.25
N GLU A 186 1.44 13.75 -6.01
CA GLU A 186 1.41 12.63 -6.94
C GLU A 186 0.58 11.44 -6.47
N TYR A 187 0.15 11.43 -5.20
CA TYR A 187 -0.59 10.34 -4.55
C TYR A 187 0.21 9.03 -4.46
N ARG A 188 1.53 9.16 -4.31
CA ARG A 188 2.42 8.00 -4.08
C ARG A 188 2.58 7.71 -2.60
N VAL A 189 2.59 6.42 -2.27
CA VAL A 189 2.85 5.96 -0.91
C VAL A 189 4.36 5.99 -0.63
N HIS A 190 4.76 6.63 0.48
CA HIS A 190 6.15 6.77 0.93
C HIS A 190 6.44 5.99 2.22
N LYS A 191 5.41 5.61 2.96
CA LYS A 191 5.54 4.84 4.20
C LYS A 191 4.25 4.08 4.50
#